data_2a99e90d7154ca4a497c8bd0d840c330
#
_entry.id   2a99e90d7154ca4a497c8bd0d840c330
#
_cell.length_a   1.000
_cell.length_b   1.000
_cell.length_c   1.000
_cell.angle_alpha   90.00
_cell.angle_beta   90.00
_cell.angle_gamma   90.00
#
_symmetry.space_group_name_H-M   'P 1'
#
loop_
_entity.id
_entity.type
_entity.pdbx_description
1 polymer ?
#
loop_
_entity_poly.entity_id
_entity_poly.type
_entity_poly.pdbx_seq_one_letter_code
_entity_poly.pdbx_strand_id
1 'polypeptide(L)'
;LGDVYKRQMYDFAHPIEDAIEGITHSICTLEFEDHRPLYDWVVRELEYKPYPPRQIEFAKLYLTNVVTGKRYIKKLVEDGVVDGWDDPRLVTISALRRRGFTPESIRMFVDLCGVAKANSSVDYAMLEYCIREDLKLKRPRLMAVLDPIKLVIDNYPEGEVEYLEAPNNMENEKLGTRKIPFGRELYIEREDFMVDPPKKYK
;
A
#
# COMPACT_ATOMS: atom_id res chain seq x y z
N LEU A 1 -6.24 -0.55 -45.34
CA LEU A 1 -5.51 -1.69 -44.72
C LEU A 1 -4.46 -1.24 -43.70
N GLY A 2 -3.81 -0.09 -43.87
CA GLY A 2 -2.79 0.40 -42.95
C GLY A 2 -3.28 0.69 -41.53
N ASP A 3 -4.56 1.03 -41.31
CA ASP A 3 -5.12 1.32 -39.98
C ASP A 3 -5.59 0.08 -39.22
N VAL A 4 -5.82 -1.04 -39.87
CA VAL A 4 -6.22 -2.30 -39.25
C VAL A 4 -5.07 -2.87 -38.44
N TYR A 5 -3.83 -2.74 -38.91
CA TYR A 5 -2.64 -3.21 -38.18
C TYR A 5 -2.27 -2.36 -36.96
N LYS A 6 -2.72 -1.11 -36.89
CA LYS A 6 -2.45 -0.21 -35.76
C LYS A 6 -3.45 -0.33 -34.60
N ARG A 7 -4.57 -1.02 -34.84
CA ARG A 7 -5.62 -1.22 -33.84
C ARG A 7 -5.88 -2.71 -33.63
N GLN A 8 -4.85 -3.40 -33.22
CA GLN A 8 -4.99 -4.79 -32.79
C GLN A 8 -5.94 -4.83 -31.59
N MET A 9 -7.10 -5.45 -31.79
CA MET A 9 -8.07 -5.60 -30.73
C MET A 9 -7.50 -6.58 -29.69
N TYR A 10 -7.69 -6.27 -28.43
CA TYR A 10 -7.27 -7.09 -27.29
C TYR A 10 -7.69 -8.56 -27.45
N ASP A 11 -8.90 -8.81 -27.94
CA ASP A 11 -9.46 -10.16 -28.12
C ASP A 11 -8.69 -11.06 -29.09
N PHE A 12 -7.89 -10.49 -29.98
CA PHE A 12 -7.01 -11.25 -30.88
C PHE A 12 -5.54 -11.22 -30.39
N ALA A 13 -5.10 -10.09 -29.86
CA ALA A 13 -3.73 -9.97 -29.39
C ALA A 13 -3.46 -10.91 -28.20
N HIS A 14 -4.35 -10.94 -27.22
CA HIS A 14 -4.16 -11.71 -25.99
C HIS A 14 -4.03 -13.21 -26.24
N PRO A 15 -4.98 -13.91 -26.91
CA PRO A 15 -4.85 -15.34 -27.16
C PRO A 15 -3.66 -15.72 -28.04
N ILE A 16 -3.32 -14.88 -29.02
CA ILE A 16 -2.21 -15.13 -29.95
C ILE A 16 -0.86 -14.98 -29.24
N GLU A 17 -0.66 -13.89 -28.53
CA GLU A 17 0.56 -13.61 -27.76
C GLU A 17 0.78 -14.68 -26.70
N ASP A 18 -0.24 -15.00 -25.91
CA ASP A 18 -0.18 -16.05 -24.88
C ASP A 18 0.20 -17.40 -25.46
N ALA A 19 -0.37 -17.77 -26.60
CA ALA A 19 -0.08 -19.02 -27.25
C ALA A 19 1.36 -19.06 -27.82
N ILE A 20 1.85 -17.98 -28.38
CA ILE A 20 3.23 -17.85 -28.90
C ILE A 20 4.23 -17.93 -27.75
N GLU A 21 3.96 -17.27 -26.64
CA GLU A 21 4.83 -17.24 -25.46
C GLU A 21 4.75 -18.52 -24.59
N GLY A 22 3.86 -19.44 -24.92
CA GLY A 22 3.69 -20.70 -24.18
C GLY A 22 3.04 -20.50 -22.82
N ILE A 23 2.22 -19.47 -22.64
CA ILE A 23 1.43 -19.21 -21.42
C ILE A 23 0.38 -20.30 -21.28
N THR A 24 0.26 -20.89 -20.10
CA THR A 24 -0.74 -21.93 -19.81
C THR A 24 -1.99 -21.35 -19.13
N HIS A 25 -1.83 -20.31 -18.31
CA HIS A 25 -2.86 -19.65 -17.54
C HIS A 25 -2.87 -18.16 -17.90
N SER A 26 -3.81 -17.78 -18.75
CA SER A 26 -3.98 -16.41 -19.25
C SER A 26 -4.89 -15.65 -18.31
N ILE A 27 -4.34 -14.74 -17.54
CA ILE A 27 -5.05 -14.02 -16.47
C ILE A 27 -5.50 -12.65 -16.98
N CYS A 28 -6.79 -12.36 -16.81
CA CYS A 28 -7.37 -11.06 -17.17
C CYS A 28 -8.44 -10.60 -16.16
N THR A 29 -9.04 -9.44 -16.40
CA THR A 29 -10.11 -8.91 -15.55
C THR A 29 -11.49 -9.42 -16.00
N LEU A 30 -12.47 -9.37 -15.08
CA LEU A 30 -13.85 -9.86 -15.30
C LEU A 30 -14.55 -9.22 -16.52
N GLU A 31 -14.13 -8.05 -16.96
CA GLU A 31 -14.68 -7.40 -18.15
C GLU A 31 -14.52 -8.25 -19.43
N PHE A 32 -13.63 -9.23 -19.42
CA PHE A 32 -13.38 -10.14 -20.54
C PHE A 32 -14.02 -11.53 -20.35
N GLU A 33 -14.82 -11.74 -19.33
CA GLU A 33 -15.47 -13.05 -19.08
C GLU A 33 -16.37 -13.45 -20.25
N ASP A 34 -17.17 -12.52 -20.78
CA ASP A 34 -18.04 -12.76 -21.93
C ASP A 34 -17.27 -12.97 -23.24
N HIS A 35 -15.99 -12.59 -23.27
CA HIS A 35 -15.11 -12.75 -24.42
C HIS A 35 -14.36 -14.10 -24.43
N ARG A 36 -14.44 -14.90 -23.37
CA ARG A 36 -13.76 -16.20 -23.28
C ARG A 36 -14.09 -17.14 -24.46
N PRO A 37 -15.34 -17.23 -24.96
CA PRO A 37 -15.63 -18.06 -26.13
C PRO A 37 -14.85 -17.64 -27.37
N LEU A 38 -14.62 -16.34 -27.57
CA LEU A 38 -13.80 -15.83 -28.66
C LEU A 38 -12.32 -16.17 -28.46
N TYR A 39 -11.80 -16.04 -27.23
CA TYR A 39 -10.45 -16.44 -26.87
C TYR A 39 -10.20 -17.91 -27.19
N ASP A 40 -11.08 -18.80 -26.73
CA ASP A 40 -11.00 -20.24 -26.96
C ASP A 40 -11.10 -20.58 -28.45
N TRP A 41 -11.93 -19.85 -29.19
CA TRP A 41 -12.07 -20.03 -30.62
C TRP A 41 -10.77 -19.65 -31.37
N VAL A 42 -10.17 -18.51 -31.07
CA VAL A 42 -8.91 -18.06 -31.68
C VAL A 42 -7.79 -19.08 -31.45
N VAL A 43 -7.62 -19.53 -30.19
CA VAL A 43 -6.59 -20.51 -29.83
C VAL A 43 -6.80 -21.84 -30.57
N ARG A 44 -8.05 -22.27 -30.72
CA ARG A 44 -8.40 -23.51 -31.45
C ARG A 44 -8.14 -23.40 -32.95
N GLU A 45 -8.57 -22.30 -33.59
CA GLU A 45 -8.40 -22.11 -35.04
C GLU A 45 -6.93 -21.95 -35.46
N LEU A 46 -6.09 -21.45 -34.52
CA LEU A 46 -4.65 -21.35 -34.73
C LEU A 46 -3.89 -22.66 -34.42
N GLU A 47 -4.62 -23.70 -34.01
CA GLU A 47 -4.09 -25.05 -33.72
C GLU A 47 -2.87 -25.08 -32.80
N TYR A 48 -2.79 -24.17 -31.86
CA TYR A 48 -1.69 -24.15 -30.88
C TYR A 48 -1.68 -25.44 -30.04
N LYS A 49 -0.60 -26.18 -30.13
CA LYS A 49 -0.35 -27.44 -29.42
C LYS A 49 1.09 -27.44 -28.89
N PRO A 50 1.41 -28.19 -27.81
CA PRO A 50 0.58 -29.19 -27.13
C PRO A 50 -0.27 -28.62 -25.99
N TYR A 51 -0.01 -27.42 -25.49
CA TYR A 51 -0.68 -26.83 -24.33
C TYR A 51 -1.31 -25.50 -24.67
N PRO A 52 -2.57 -25.47 -25.14
CA PRO A 52 -3.26 -24.22 -25.41
C PRO A 52 -3.46 -23.42 -24.12
N PRO A 53 -3.29 -22.09 -24.16
CA PRO A 53 -3.56 -21.25 -23.02
C PRO A 53 -5.04 -21.29 -22.63
N ARG A 54 -5.32 -21.10 -21.34
CA ARG A 54 -6.68 -21.04 -20.80
C ARG A 54 -6.92 -19.68 -20.17
N GLN A 55 -7.93 -18.95 -20.63
CA GLN A 55 -8.32 -17.67 -20.03
C GLN A 55 -8.98 -17.87 -18.66
N ILE A 56 -8.54 -17.07 -17.70
CA ILE A 56 -9.03 -17.07 -16.32
C ILE A 56 -9.22 -15.63 -15.89
N GLU A 57 -10.44 -15.27 -15.50
CA GLU A 57 -10.78 -13.90 -15.12
C GLU A 57 -10.84 -13.75 -13.61
N PHE A 58 -10.40 -12.59 -13.14
CA PHE A 58 -10.46 -12.21 -11.74
C PHE A 58 -11.07 -10.83 -11.56
N ALA A 59 -11.68 -10.65 -10.40
CA ALA A 59 -12.24 -9.37 -10.01
C ALA A 59 -11.14 -8.32 -9.80
N LYS A 60 -11.49 -7.07 -10.08
CA LYS A 60 -10.65 -5.93 -9.77
C LYS A 60 -10.76 -5.60 -8.28
N LEU A 61 -9.62 -5.37 -7.65
CA LEU A 61 -9.55 -4.88 -6.28
C LEU A 61 -9.81 -3.37 -6.25
N TYR A 62 -10.81 -2.96 -5.51
CA TYR A 62 -11.09 -1.54 -5.22
C TYR A 62 -10.76 -1.24 -3.76
N LEU A 63 -10.11 -0.11 -3.54
CA LEU A 63 -9.84 0.43 -2.21
C LEU A 63 -10.76 1.61 -1.94
N THR A 64 -11.25 1.71 -0.70
CA THR A 64 -12.05 2.87 -0.26
C THR A 64 -11.18 4.12 -0.16
N ASN A 65 -11.77 5.28 -0.43
CA ASN A 65 -11.16 6.60 -0.21
C ASN A 65 -9.83 6.85 -0.95
N VAL A 66 -9.54 6.10 -2.02
CA VAL A 66 -8.32 6.29 -2.81
C VAL A 66 -8.60 6.31 -4.30
N VAL A 67 -7.78 7.04 -5.03
CA VAL A 67 -7.83 7.09 -6.49
C VAL A 67 -6.79 6.15 -7.06
N THR A 68 -7.23 5.10 -7.77
CA THR A 68 -6.36 4.10 -8.41
C THR A 68 -6.31 4.24 -9.93
N GLY A 69 -7.26 4.97 -10.53
CA GLY A 69 -7.37 5.12 -11.98
C GLY A 69 -6.24 5.94 -12.58
N LYS A 70 -5.48 5.36 -13.52
CA LYS A 70 -4.33 6.02 -14.18
C LYS A 70 -4.67 7.42 -14.73
N ARG A 71 -5.87 7.59 -15.33
CA ARG A 71 -6.30 8.87 -15.90
C ARG A 71 -6.44 9.96 -14.83
N TYR A 72 -6.98 9.61 -13.68
CA TYR A 72 -7.16 10.54 -12.56
C TYR A 72 -5.83 10.90 -11.93
N ILE A 73 -4.95 9.93 -11.70
CA ILE A 73 -3.61 10.15 -11.15
C ILE A 73 -2.81 11.06 -12.09
N LYS A 74 -2.84 10.78 -13.41
CA LYS A 74 -2.19 11.61 -14.42
C LYS A 74 -2.66 13.07 -14.33
N LYS A 75 -3.98 13.28 -14.22
CA LYS A 75 -4.55 14.62 -14.07
C LYS A 75 -4.06 15.33 -12.80
N LEU A 76 -4.02 14.63 -11.66
CA LEU A 76 -3.51 15.20 -10.40
C LEU A 76 -2.06 15.67 -10.52
N VAL A 77 -1.23 14.92 -11.26
CA VAL A 77 0.17 15.30 -11.53
C VAL A 77 0.24 16.49 -12.49
N GLU A 78 -0.53 16.48 -13.58
CA GLU A 78 -0.54 17.55 -14.59
C GLU A 78 -1.08 18.87 -14.03
N ASP A 79 -2.07 18.81 -13.14
CA ASP A 79 -2.67 19.97 -12.47
C ASP A 79 -1.80 20.47 -11.29
N GLY A 80 -0.68 19.81 -10.99
CA GLY A 80 0.22 20.19 -9.88
C GLY A 80 -0.36 19.98 -8.48
N VAL A 81 -1.42 19.17 -8.36
CA VAL A 81 -2.02 18.84 -7.05
C VAL A 81 -1.10 17.91 -6.26
N VAL A 82 -0.37 17.05 -6.96
CA VAL A 82 0.66 16.17 -6.41
C VAL A 82 1.97 16.36 -7.17
N ASP A 83 3.11 16.14 -6.49
CA ASP A 83 4.43 16.42 -7.04
C ASP A 83 4.88 15.43 -8.12
N GLY A 84 4.25 14.24 -8.17
CA GLY A 84 4.57 13.21 -9.15
C GLY A 84 3.88 11.89 -8.84
N TRP A 85 4.20 10.85 -9.61
CA TRP A 85 3.62 9.51 -9.46
C TRP A 85 4.04 8.79 -8.17
N ASP A 86 5.09 9.23 -7.53
CA ASP A 86 5.60 8.74 -6.25
C ASP A 86 5.19 9.59 -5.05
N ASP A 87 4.31 10.58 -5.26
CA ASP A 87 3.80 11.42 -4.17
C ASP A 87 3.18 10.54 -3.07
N PRO A 88 3.60 10.73 -1.79
CA PRO A 88 3.14 9.87 -0.68
C PRO A 88 1.63 9.89 -0.46
N ARG A 89 0.91 10.86 -0.99
CA ARG A 89 -0.56 10.94 -0.94
C ARG A 89 -1.25 9.96 -1.89
N LEU A 90 -0.53 9.40 -2.86
CA LEU A 90 -1.03 8.43 -3.82
C LEU A 90 -0.87 6.98 -3.33
N VAL A 91 -1.54 6.06 -4.05
CA VAL A 91 -1.46 4.60 -3.80
C VAL A 91 -0.74 3.84 -4.91
N THR A 92 0.06 4.53 -5.69
CA THR A 92 0.96 3.87 -6.64
C THR A 92 2.01 3.05 -5.89
N ILE A 93 2.55 2.01 -6.51
CA ILE A 93 3.63 1.22 -5.90
C ILE A 93 4.83 2.11 -5.52
N SER A 94 5.16 3.10 -6.36
CA SER A 94 6.23 4.06 -6.09
C SER A 94 5.93 4.92 -4.86
N ALA A 95 4.70 5.39 -4.73
CA ALA A 95 4.24 6.18 -3.58
C ALA A 95 4.22 5.36 -2.29
N LEU A 96 3.69 4.13 -2.33
CA LEU A 96 3.69 3.22 -1.20
C LEU A 96 5.13 2.91 -0.75
N ARG A 97 6.04 2.65 -1.71
CA ARG A 97 7.46 2.44 -1.42
C ARG A 97 8.10 3.66 -0.73
N ARG A 98 7.81 4.87 -1.22
CA ARG A 98 8.30 6.13 -0.62
C ARG A 98 7.76 6.33 0.79
N ARG A 99 6.52 5.92 1.07
CA ARG A 99 5.92 5.92 2.41
C ARG A 99 6.50 4.86 3.36
N GLY A 100 7.29 3.92 2.87
CA GLY A 100 7.91 2.87 3.66
C GLY A 100 7.14 1.54 3.69
N PHE A 101 6.16 1.35 2.81
CA PHE A 101 5.51 0.05 2.63
C PHE A 101 6.52 -0.97 2.12
N THR A 102 6.56 -2.12 2.77
CA THR A 102 7.43 -3.23 2.40
C THR A 102 6.72 -4.14 1.38
N PRO A 103 7.46 -4.86 0.54
CA PRO A 103 6.87 -5.87 -0.34
C PRO A 103 6.07 -6.93 0.42
N GLU A 104 6.54 -7.30 1.62
CA GLU A 104 5.90 -8.29 2.49
C GLU A 104 4.53 -7.79 2.97
N SER A 105 4.44 -6.52 3.39
CA SER A 105 3.15 -5.94 3.81
C SER A 105 2.13 -5.87 2.68
N ILE A 106 2.59 -5.59 1.45
CA ILE A 106 1.71 -5.56 0.28
C ILE A 106 1.24 -6.98 -0.08
N ARG A 107 2.12 -7.97 -0.02
CA ARG A 107 1.75 -9.37 -0.22
C ARG A 107 0.76 -9.85 0.84
N MET A 108 1.03 -9.58 2.11
CA MET A 108 0.10 -9.87 3.21
C MET A 108 -1.29 -9.26 2.95
N PHE A 109 -1.34 -8.02 2.48
CA PHE A 109 -2.60 -7.37 2.13
C PHE A 109 -3.32 -8.11 1.00
N VAL A 110 -2.63 -8.47 -0.08
CA VAL A 110 -3.23 -9.21 -1.22
C VAL A 110 -3.71 -10.59 -0.77
N ASP A 111 -2.95 -11.29 0.06
CA ASP A 111 -3.33 -12.59 0.61
C ASP A 111 -4.59 -12.50 1.48
N LEU A 112 -4.72 -11.45 2.29
CA LEU A 112 -5.92 -11.20 3.11
C LEU A 112 -7.15 -10.84 2.25
N CYS A 113 -6.95 -10.11 1.15
CA CYS A 113 -8.03 -9.81 0.20
C CYS A 113 -8.53 -11.07 -0.52
N GLY A 114 -7.62 -12.01 -0.74
CA GLY A 114 -7.89 -13.23 -1.50
C GLY A 114 -8.16 -12.97 -2.99
N VAL A 115 -8.47 -14.06 -3.69
CA VAL A 115 -8.81 -14.06 -5.12
C VAL A 115 -10.30 -14.30 -5.28
N ALA A 116 -11.00 -13.42 -5.97
CA ALA A 116 -12.45 -13.52 -6.17
C ALA A 116 -12.85 -13.24 -7.63
N LYS A 117 -14.01 -13.76 -8.02
CA LYS A 117 -14.70 -13.42 -9.27
C LYS A 117 -15.84 -12.42 -9.06
N ALA A 118 -15.95 -11.81 -7.90
CA ALA A 118 -16.89 -10.75 -7.60
C ALA A 118 -16.13 -9.48 -7.20
N ASN A 119 -16.45 -8.37 -7.84
CA ASN A 119 -15.86 -7.08 -7.49
C ASN A 119 -16.14 -6.75 -6.03
N SER A 120 -15.10 -6.48 -5.26
CA SER A 120 -15.19 -6.10 -3.86
C SER A 120 -14.43 -4.81 -3.60
N SER A 121 -14.92 -4.03 -2.66
CA SER A 121 -14.21 -2.86 -2.15
C SER A 121 -13.65 -3.21 -0.78
N VAL A 122 -12.35 -3.00 -0.61
CA VAL A 122 -11.62 -3.26 0.62
C VAL A 122 -11.27 -1.92 1.28
N ASP A 123 -11.42 -1.86 2.60
CA ASP A 123 -11.07 -0.67 3.35
C ASP A 123 -9.55 -0.42 3.28
N TYR A 124 -9.17 0.82 3.00
CA TYR A 124 -7.76 1.23 2.99
C TYR A 124 -7.07 0.98 4.34
N ALA A 125 -7.80 1.04 5.44
CA ALA A 125 -7.30 0.72 6.77
C ALA A 125 -6.71 -0.71 6.88
N MET A 126 -7.18 -1.66 6.05
CA MET A 126 -6.62 -3.01 5.99
C MET A 126 -5.19 -3.01 5.41
N LEU A 127 -4.92 -2.19 4.40
CA LEU A 127 -3.56 -2.00 3.86
C LEU A 127 -2.64 -1.37 4.91
N GLU A 128 -3.16 -0.38 5.66
CA GLU A 128 -2.42 0.24 6.77
C GLU A 128 -2.17 -0.72 7.93
N TYR A 129 -3.11 -1.61 8.20
CA TYR A 129 -2.92 -2.68 9.19
C TYR A 129 -1.74 -3.58 8.79
N CYS A 130 -1.70 -4.02 7.54
CA CYS A 130 -0.62 -4.90 7.06
C CYS A 130 0.76 -4.28 7.20
N ILE A 131 0.92 -3.00 6.90
CA ILE A 131 2.22 -2.33 7.07
C ILE A 131 2.57 -2.15 8.55
N ARG A 132 1.59 -1.83 9.41
CA ARG A 132 1.84 -1.73 10.86
C ARG A 132 2.32 -3.06 11.43
N GLU A 133 1.67 -4.17 11.09
CA GLU A 133 2.08 -5.50 11.57
C GLU A 133 3.47 -5.89 11.07
N ASP A 134 3.81 -5.61 9.82
CA ASP A 134 5.14 -5.92 9.28
C ASP A 134 6.24 -5.08 9.94
N LEU A 135 6.01 -3.78 10.09
CA LEU A 135 7.00 -2.88 10.70
C LEU A 135 7.12 -3.08 12.22
N LYS A 136 6.07 -3.53 12.87
CA LYS A 136 6.00 -3.76 14.31
C LYS A 136 7.16 -4.61 14.83
N LEU A 137 7.57 -5.61 14.07
CA LEU A 137 8.66 -6.52 14.43
C LEU A 137 10.02 -6.13 13.81
N LYS A 138 9.99 -5.35 12.74
CA LYS A 138 11.19 -5.11 11.91
C LYS A 138 11.87 -3.78 12.14
N ARG A 139 11.18 -2.80 12.73
CA ARG A 139 11.68 -1.43 12.77
C ARG A 139 11.72 -0.85 14.18
N PRO A 140 12.66 0.07 14.45
CA PRO A 140 12.63 0.87 15.68
C PRO A 140 11.32 1.67 15.77
N ARG A 141 10.80 1.80 16.99
CA ARG A 141 9.63 2.63 17.30
C ARG A 141 10.11 3.89 17.99
N LEU A 142 9.81 5.02 17.38
CA LEU A 142 10.11 6.34 17.91
C LEU A 142 8.81 7.05 18.25
N MET A 143 8.80 7.77 19.36
CA MET A 143 7.73 8.70 19.70
C MET A 143 7.98 10.01 18.96
N ALA A 144 6.96 10.57 18.35
CA ALA A 144 6.97 11.89 17.75
C ALA A 144 5.87 12.73 18.40
N VAL A 145 6.19 13.93 18.83
CA VAL A 145 5.24 14.93 19.37
C VAL A 145 4.93 15.91 18.24
N LEU A 146 3.70 15.88 17.70
CA LEU A 146 3.33 16.64 16.50
C LEU A 146 2.79 18.04 16.82
N ASP A 147 2.01 18.19 17.90
CA ASP A 147 1.52 19.47 18.40
C ASP A 147 2.03 19.71 19.83
N PRO A 148 3.33 20.11 19.95
CA PRO A 148 4.00 20.11 21.23
C PRO A 148 3.55 21.27 22.13
N ILE A 149 3.34 20.95 23.42
CA ILE A 149 3.38 21.91 24.50
C ILE A 149 4.58 21.62 25.40
N LYS A 150 5.21 22.70 25.84
CA LYS A 150 6.35 22.61 26.74
C LYS A 150 5.87 22.28 28.15
N LEU A 151 6.44 21.24 28.72
CA LEU A 151 6.27 20.85 30.12
C LEU A 151 7.54 21.23 30.90
N VAL A 152 7.40 21.96 31.99
CA VAL A 152 8.51 22.32 32.88
C VAL A 152 8.31 21.61 34.22
N ILE A 153 9.31 20.88 34.65
CA ILE A 153 9.32 20.17 35.95
C ILE A 153 10.02 21.08 36.97
N ASP A 154 9.25 21.77 37.79
CA ASP A 154 9.76 22.83 38.69
C ASP A 154 10.80 22.37 39.67
N ASN A 155 10.68 21.15 40.19
CA ASN A 155 11.60 20.56 41.16
C ASN A 155 12.74 19.75 40.55
N TYR A 156 12.90 19.79 39.23
CA TYR A 156 14.06 19.19 38.55
C TYR A 156 15.21 20.20 38.48
N PRO A 157 16.46 19.80 38.81
CA PRO A 157 17.59 20.70 38.82
C PRO A 157 17.83 21.37 37.46
N GLU A 158 18.10 22.68 37.47
CA GLU A 158 18.34 23.46 36.29
C GLU A 158 19.68 23.06 35.63
N GLY A 159 19.65 22.80 34.31
CA GLY A 159 20.84 22.42 33.52
C GLY A 159 21.26 20.95 33.69
N GLU A 160 20.62 20.17 34.54
CA GLU A 160 20.86 18.74 34.62
C GLU A 160 20.12 17.98 33.53
N VAL A 161 20.82 17.02 32.91
CA VAL A 161 20.26 16.11 31.92
C VAL A 161 20.72 14.69 32.24
N GLU A 162 19.79 13.83 32.47
CA GLU A 162 20.06 12.40 32.59
C GLU A 162 19.70 11.68 31.28
N TYR A 163 20.30 10.51 31.08
CA TYR A 163 20.05 9.70 29.88
C TYR A 163 19.39 8.40 30.27
N LEU A 164 18.11 8.29 29.92
CA LEU A 164 17.33 7.10 30.17
C LEU A 164 17.53 6.10 29.03
N GLU A 165 17.74 4.85 29.35
CA GLU A 165 17.84 3.80 28.36
C GLU A 165 16.44 3.29 27.99
N ALA A 166 16.11 3.31 26.72
CA ALA A 166 14.84 2.82 26.20
C ALA A 166 15.05 1.83 25.04
N PRO A 167 14.27 0.74 24.98
CA PRO A 167 14.36 -0.19 23.87
C PRO A 167 13.91 0.47 22.57
N ASN A 168 14.61 0.17 21.48
CA ASN A 168 14.20 0.62 20.16
C ASN A 168 12.91 -0.05 19.68
N ASN A 169 12.64 -1.25 20.20
CA ASN A 169 11.41 -1.99 19.94
C ASN A 169 11.12 -2.94 21.09
N MET A 170 9.94 -2.87 21.66
CA MET A 170 9.53 -3.70 22.82
C MET A 170 9.36 -5.18 22.47
N GLU A 171 9.13 -5.48 21.19
CA GLU A 171 8.85 -6.85 20.71
C GLU A 171 10.06 -7.49 20.01
N ASN A 172 11.14 -6.71 19.78
CA ASN A 172 12.32 -7.18 19.09
C ASN A 172 13.60 -6.60 19.73
N GLU A 173 14.13 -7.30 20.70
CA GLU A 173 15.36 -6.92 21.43
C GLU A 173 16.59 -6.80 20.53
N LYS A 174 16.60 -7.49 19.37
CA LYS A 174 17.73 -7.41 18.42
C LYS A 174 17.93 -6.00 17.84
N LEU A 175 16.94 -5.14 17.93
CA LEU A 175 17.04 -3.74 17.51
C LEU A 175 17.77 -2.87 18.54
N GLY A 176 18.13 -3.42 19.69
CA GLY A 176 18.93 -2.73 20.73
C GLY A 176 18.15 -1.64 21.44
N THR A 177 18.90 -0.77 22.10
CA THR A 177 18.39 0.33 22.91
C THR A 177 18.90 1.68 22.39
N ARG A 178 18.30 2.75 22.87
CA ARG A 178 18.74 4.14 22.67
C ARG A 178 18.73 4.90 23.98
N LYS A 179 19.57 5.92 24.06
CA LYS A 179 19.58 6.87 25.16
C LYS A 179 18.65 8.05 24.83
N ILE A 180 17.71 8.32 25.72
CA ILE A 180 16.77 9.43 25.64
C ILE A 180 17.18 10.47 26.68
N PRO A 181 17.48 11.73 26.27
CA PRO A 181 17.76 12.79 27.23
C PRO A 181 16.47 13.12 28.01
N PHE A 182 16.60 13.23 29.32
CA PHE A 182 15.54 13.67 30.22
C PHE A 182 16.05 14.80 31.07
N GLY A 183 15.28 15.87 31.18
CA GLY A 183 15.67 17.07 31.92
C GLY A 183 14.46 17.85 32.39
N ARG A 184 14.70 19.07 32.89
CA ARG A 184 13.67 19.98 33.40
C ARG A 184 12.61 20.34 32.36
N GLU A 185 12.99 20.45 31.09
CA GLU A 185 12.11 20.84 30.00
C GLU A 185 11.82 19.63 29.08
N LEU A 186 10.55 19.32 28.93
CA LEU A 186 10.04 18.25 28.08
C LEU A 186 8.96 18.76 27.14
N TYR A 187 8.56 17.93 26.19
CA TYR A 187 7.46 18.23 25.29
C TYR A 187 6.45 17.09 25.32
N ILE A 188 5.19 17.45 25.43
CA ILE A 188 4.04 16.52 25.40
C ILE A 188 3.07 16.94 24.31
N GLU A 189 2.19 16.07 23.86
CA GLU A 189 1.12 16.42 22.95
C GLU A 189 0.12 17.35 23.63
N ARG A 190 -0.43 18.30 22.89
CA ARG A 190 -1.45 19.20 23.41
C ARG A 190 -2.67 18.46 23.96
N GLU A 191 -3.00 17.34 23.35
CA GLU A 191 -4.11 16.47 23.79
C GLU A 191 -3.87 15.79 25.14
N ASP A 192 -2.62 15.74 25.62
CA ASP A 192 -2.28 15.14 26.92
C ASP A 192 -2.49 16.11 28.08
N PHE A 193 -2.87 17.36 27.81
CA PHE A 193 -3.14 18.38 28.82
C PHE A 193 -4.47 19.08 28.61
N MET A 194 -5.27 19.24 29.66
CA MET A 194 -6.52 19.99 29.66
C MET A 194 -6.67 20.75 31.00
N VAL A 195 -6.98 22.03 30.93
CA VAL A 195 -7.13 22.89 32.13
C VAL A 195 -8.27 22.40 33.01
N ASP A 196 -9.41 22.08 32.43
CA ASP A 196 -10.61 21.54 33.12
C ASP A 196 -10.90 20.12 32.59
N PRO A 197 -10.18 19.10 33.08
CA PRO A 197 -10.34 17.75 32.55
C PRO A 197 -11.68 17.12 33.00
N PRO A 198 -12.36 16.35 32.11
CA PRO A 198 -13.51 15.57 32.51
C PRO A 198 -13.12 14.46 33.48
N LYS A 199 -14.11 13.91 34.25
CA LYS A 199 -13.86 12.85 35.26
C LYS A 199 -13.08 11.63 34.77
N LYS A 200 -13.04 11.36 33.48
CA LYS A 200 -12.29 10.29 32.82
C LYS A 200 -11.36 10.88 31.76
N TYR A 201 -10.52 11.80 32.14
CA TYR A 201 -9.41 12.21 31.31
C TYR A 201 -8.32 11.13 31.35
N LYS A 202 -7.57 10.95 30.24
CA LYS A 202 -6.55 9.89 30.09
C LYS A 202 -5.62 9.74 31.28
#